data_32dafd14816ffea4c5e6632f584da22b
#
_entry.id   32dafd14816ffea4c5e6632f584da22b
#
_cell.length_a   1.000
_cell.length_b   1.000
_cell.length_c   1.000
_cell.angle_alpha   90.00
_cell.angle_beta   90.00
_cell.angle_gamma   90.00
#
_symmetry.space_group_name_H-M   'P 1'
#
loop_
_entity.id
_entity.type
_entity.pdbx_description
1 polymer ?
#
loop_
_entity_poly.entity_id
_entity_poly.type
_entity_poly.pdbx_seq_one_letter_code
_entity_poly.pdbx_strand_id
1 'polypeptide(L)'
;MLSIDELATEICTLGGHINAANHRLLVLIAEFDRRQGWSDSATQSCAHWLNWKCGIALGAAREKVRVARALENLPKVAAAMKSGMLSYSKAREITRVGNSENESFLLEIAEHGTAAHVENLGRV
;
A
#
# COMPACT_ATOMS: atom_id res chain seq x y z
N MET A 1 2.88 -1.90 33.88
CA MET A 1 3.85 -1.71 32.77
C MET A 1 3.93 -2.98 31.95
N LEU A 2 3.92 -2.87 30.62
CA LEU A 2 4.03 -4.01 29.74
C LEU A 2 5.44 -4.59 29.72
N SER A 3 5.54 -5.92 29.66
CA SER A 3 6.82 -6.59 29.44
C SER A 3 7.30 -6.36 28.01
N ILE A 4 8.56 -6.69 27.74
CA ILE A 4 9.12 -6.60 26.38
C ILE A 4 8.33 -7.52 25.43
N ASP A 5 7.98 -8.73 25.85
CA ASP A 5 7.20 -9.65 25.03
C ASP A 5 5.79 -9.13 24.77
N GLU A 6 5.16 -8.51 25.76
CA GLU A 6 3.84 -7.89 25.59
C GLU A 6 3.90 -6.70 24.62
N LEU A 7 4.94 -5.87 24.74
CA LEU A 7 5.17 -4.76 23.80
C LEU A 7 5.38 -5.30 22.37
N ALA A 8 6.19 -6.34 22.20
CA ALA A 8 6.41 -6.94 20.89
C ALA A 8 5.11 -7.44 20.27
N THR A 9 4.28 -8.11 21.07
CA THR A 9 2.98 -8.61 20.63
C THR A 9 2.06 -7.47 20.20
N GLU A 10 1.99 -6.41 21.01
CA GLU A 10 1.15 -5.25 20.68
C GLU A 10 1.61 -4.54 19.42
N ILE A 11 2.93 -4.37 19.26
CA ILE A 11 3.50 -3.76 18.05
C ILE A 11 3.13 -4.58 16.82
N CYS A 12 3.30 -5.89 16.85
CA CYS A 12 2.97 -6.77 15.72
C CYS A 12 1.47 -6.73 15.41
N THR A 13 0.63 -6.77 16.44
CA THR A 13 -0.82 -6.70 16.26
C THR A 13 -1.24 -5.38 15.61
N LEU A 14 -0.73 -4.28 16.15
CA LEU A 14 -1.05 -2.95 15.61
C LEU A 14 -0.48 -2.78 14.20
N GLY A 15 0.73 -3.29 13.95
CA GLY A 15 1.34 -3.28 12.62
C GLY A 15 0.45 -3.98 11.59
N GLY A 16 -0.10 -5.13 11.96
CA GLY A 16 -1.04 -5.86 11.11
C GLY A 16 -2.31 -5.05 10.84
N HIS A 17 -2.86 -4.39 11.85
CA HIS A 17 -4.03 -3.52 11.70
C HIS A 17 -3.73 -2.33 10.79
N ILE A 18 -2.54 -1.73 10.89
CA ILE A 18 -2.13 -0.62 10.03
C ILE A 18 -2.02 -1.11 8.56
N ASN A 19 -1.45 -2.28 8.35
CA ASN A 19 -1.36 -2.87 7.01
C ASN A 19 -2.74 -3.09 6.39
N ALA A 20 -3.68 -3.63 7.16
CA ALA A 20 -5.06 -3.83 6.71
C ALA A 20 -5.76 -2.50 6.44
N ALA A 21 -5.53 -1.49 7.29
CA ALA A 21 -6.07 -0.15 7.11
C ALA A 21 -5.50 0.52 5.85
N ASN A 22 -4.22 0.33 5.57
CA ASN A 22 -3.62 0.81 4.32
C ASN A 22 -4.29 0.19 3.10
N HIS A 23 -4.58 -1.10 3.14
CA HIS A 23 -5.33 -1.74 2.06
C HIS A 23 -6.69 -1.07 1.86
N ARG A 24 -7.43 -0.87 2.95
CA ARG A 24 -8.75 -0.22 2.88
C ARG A 24 -8.65 1.19 2.31
N LEU A 25 -7.67 1.96 2.74
CA LEU A 25 -7.42 3.30 2.22
C LEU A 25 -7.18 3.28 0.72
N LEU A 26 -6.34 2.35 0.24
CA LEU A 26 -6.03 2.24 -1.19
C LEU A 26 -7.24 1.84 -2.02
N VAL A 27 -8.08 0.94 -1.51
CA VAL A 27 -9.34 0.55 -2.17
C VAL A 27 -10.24 1.78 -2.33
N LEU A 28 -10.37 2.59 -1.28
CA LEU A 28 -11.18 3.81 -1.30
C LEU A 28 -10.60 4.85 -2.27
N ILE A 29 -9.28 5.02 -2.27
CA ILE A 29 -8.59 5.95 -3.18
C ILE A 29 -8.86 5.55 -4.64
N ALA A 30 -8.71 4.26 -4.97
CA ALA A 30 -8.93 3.77 -6.33
C ALA A 30 -10.36 4.06 -6.81
N GLU A 31 -11.35 3.81 -5.96
CA GLU A 31 -12.75 4.06 -6.28
C GLU A 31 -13.03 5.56 -6.44
N PHE A 32 -12.54 6.37 -5.51
CA PHE A 32 -12.70 7.83 -5.54
C PHE A 32 -12.05 8.43 -6.79
N ASP A 33 -10.86 7.97 -7.14
CA ASP A 33 -10.14 8.41 -8.33
C ASP A 33 -10.89 8.01 -9.62
N ARG A 34 -11.34 6.77 -9.70
CA ARG A 34 -12.08 6.26 -10.87
C ARG A 34 -13.36 7.05 -11.10
N ARG A 35 -14.05 7.41 -10.03
CA ARG A 35 -15.30 8.20 -10.10
C ARG A 35 -15.04 9.70 -10.18
N GLN A 36 -13.78 10.12 -10.22
CA GLN A 36 -13.38 11.51 -10.27
C GLN A 36 -14.00 12.37 -9.16
N GLY A 37 -14.06 11.80 -7.94
CA GLY A 37 -14.68 12.49 -6.80
C GLY A 37 -14.00 13.79 -6.42
N TRP A 38 -12.75 13.98 -6.83
CA TRP A 38 -11.97 15.18 -6.60
C TRP A 38 -12.34 16.34 -7.54
N SER A 39 -13.05 16.08 -8.64
CA SER A 39 -13.26 17.06 -9.73
C SER A 39 -14.09 18.29 -9.32
N ASP A 40 -14.97 18.15 -8.34
CA ASP A 40 -15.84 19.24 -7.88
C ASP A 40 -15.20 20.13 -6.82
N SER A 41 -13.95 19.85 -6.41
CA SER A 41 -13.30 20.47 -5.27
C SER A 41 -12.20 21.47 -5.63
N ALA A 42 -12.17 21.97 -6.86
CA ALA A 42 -11.14 22.89 -7.36
C ALA A 42 -9.71 22.29 -7.30
N THR A 43 -9.60 20.97 -7.12
CA THR A 43 -8.34 20.25 -7.19
C THR A 43 -8.15 19.65 -8.58
N GLN A 44 -6.90 19.48 -9.00
CA GLN A 44 -6.56 19.07 -10.37
C GLN A 44 -6.40 17.56 -10.52
N SER A 45 -6.35 16.82 -9.40
CA SER A 45 -6.11 15.38 -9.41
C SER A 45 -6.51 14.77 -8.08
N CYS A 46 -6.62 13.45 -8.05
CA CYS A 46 -6.85 12.71 -6.82
C CYS A 46 -5.71 12.96 -5.82
N ALA A 47 -4.46 12.97 -6.27
CA ALA A 47 -3.31 13.23 -5.41
C ALA A 47 -3.37 14.63 -4.79
N HIS A 48 -3.76 15.63 -5.56
CA HIS A 48 -3.92 17.00 -5.06
C HIS A 48 -5.02 17.06 -3.98
N TRP A 49 -6.14 16.37 -4.22
CA TRP A 49 -7.22 16.27 -3.24
C TRP A 49 -6.76 15.62 -1.93
N LEU A 50 -5.99 14.52 -2.02
CA LEU A 50 -5.44 13.83 -0.85
C LEU A 50 -4.47 14.73 -0.08
N ASN A 51 -3.66 15.51 -0.78
CA ASN A 51 -2.76 16.48 -0.15
C ASN A 51 -3.57 17.51 0.65
N TRP A 52 -4.60 18.06 0.03
CA TRP A 52 -5.43 19.09 0.66
C TRP A 52 -6.27 18.55 1.82
N LYS A 53 -6.99 17.47 1.59
CA LYS A 53 -7.97 16.97 2.57
C LYS A 53 -7.38 16.07 3.64
N CYS A 54 -6.34 15.32 3.31
CA CYS A 54 -5.76 14.33 4.22
C CYS A 54 -4.38 14.71 4.73
N GLY A 55 -3.82 15.81 4.24
CA GLY A 55 -2.50 16.26 4.69
C GLY A 55 -1.35 15.36 4.22
N ILE A 56 -1.57 14.56 3.18
CA ILE A 56 -0.52 13.68 2.64
C ILE A 56 0.36 14.50 1.70
N ALA A 57 1.68 14.45 1.88
CA ALA A 57 2.61 15.15 1.01
C ALA A 57 2.35 14.77 -0.46
N LEU A 58 2.41 15.73 -1.38
CA LEU A 58 1.98 15.54 -2.76
C LEU A 58 2.66 14.36 -3.46
N GLY A 59 3.98 14.20 -3.29
CA GLY A 59 4.70 13.06 -3.85
C GLY A 59 4.21 11.73 -3.29
N ALA A 60 3.99 11.65 -1.99
CA ALA A 60 3.43 10.46 -1.33
C ALA A 60 1.99 10.20 -1.79
N ALA A 61 1.20 11.26 -1.99
CA ALA A 61 -0.18 11.15 -2.46
C ALA A 61 -0.22 10.59 -3.89
N ARG A 62 0.65 11.07 -4.77
CA ARG A 62 0.78 10.54 -6.14
C ARG A 62 1.13 9.06 -6.13
N GLU A 63 2.04 8.66 -5.26
CA GLU A 63 2.46 7.27 -5.12
C GLU A 63 1.32 6.40 -4.61
N LYS A 64 0.53 6.88 -3.64
CA LYS A 64 -0.63 6.14 -3.15
C LYS A 64 -1.68 5.92 -4.24
N VAL A 65 -1.93 6.92 -5.07
CA VAL A 65 -2.85 6.78 -6.20
C VAL A 65 -2.33 5.73 -7.20
N ARG A 66 -1.03 5.77 -7.51
CA ARG A 66 -0.40 4.79 -8.40
C ARG A 66 -0.54 3.36 -7.86
N VAL A 67 -0.18 3.18 -6.58
CA VAL A 67 -0.28 1.86 -5.92
C VAL A 67 -1.73 1.38 -5.88
N ALA A 68 -2.66 2.26 -5.55
CA ALA A 68 -4.08 1.92 -5.49
C ALA A 68 -4.58 1.38 -6.83
N ARG A 69 -4.20 2.02 -7.94
CA ARG A 69 -4.55 1.57 -9.29
C ARG A 69 -3.90 0.22 -9.62
N ALA A 70 -2.62 0.08 -9.30
CA ALA A 70 -1.86 -1.14 -9.60
C ALA A 70 -2.42 -2.35 -8.85
N LEU A 71 -2.86 -2.17 -7.61
CA LEU A 71 -3.40 -3.26 -6.79
C LEU A 71 -4.67 -3.89 -7.37
N GLU A 72 -5.40 -3.17 -8.19
CA GLU A 72 -6.61 -3.70 -8.83
C GLU A 72 -6.27 -4.89 -9.74
N ASN A 73 -5.03 -4.97 -10.23
CA ASN A 73 -4.54 -6.05 -11.09
C ASN A 73 -3.66 -7.06 -10.33
N LEU A 74 -3.54 -6.92 -9.02
CA LEU A 74 -2.68 -7.76 -8.17
C LEU A 74 -3.49 -8.28 -6.96
N PRO A 75 -4.46 -9.17 -7.19
CA PRO A 75 -5.39 -9.60 -6.13
C PRO A 75 -4.69 -10.33 -4.99
N LYS A 76 -3.59 -11.02 -5.23
CA LYS A 76 -2.85 -11.73 -4.17
C LYS A 76 -2.10 -10.75 -3.27
N VAL A 77 -1.52 -9.70 -3.86
CA VAL A 77 -0.85 -8.63 -3.11
C VAL A 77 -1.89 -7.89 -2.26
N ALA A 78 -3.04 -7.55 -2.85
CA ALA A 78 -4.14 -6.91 -2.15
C ALA A 78 -4.63 -7.77 -0.97
N ALA A 79 -4.81 -9.07 -1.18
CA ALA A 79 -5.23 -10.00 -0.13
C ALA A 79 -4.21 -10.08 1.02
N ALA A 80 -2.92 -10.07 0.71
CA ALA A 80 -1.85 -10.08 1.72
C ALA A 80 -1.88 -8.82 2.58
N MET A 81 -2.11 -7.65 1.98
CA MET A 81 -2.29 -6.40 2.73
C MET A 81 -3.55 -6.46 3.60
N LYS A 82 -4.66 -6.89 3.03
CA LYS A 82 -5.96 -6.96 3.71
C LYS A 82 -5.88 -7.84 4.95
N SER A 83 -5.13 -8.93 4.88
CA SER A 83 -4.93 -9.83 6.02
C SER A 83 -3.96 -9.30 7.07
N GLY A 84 -3.31 -8.17 6.82
CA GLY A 84 -2.32 -7.58 7.72
C GLY A 84 -0.90 -8.10 7.54
N MET A 85 -0.68 -9.03 6.61
CA MET A 85 0.62 -9.70 6.42
C MET A 85 1.63 -8.89 5.62
N LEU A 86 1.16 -7.94 4.82
CA LEU A 86 2.03 -7.18 3.91
C LEU A 86 1.90 -5.69 4.17
N SER A 87 3.06 -5.03 4.41
CA SER A 87 3.10 -3.59 4.62
C SER A 87 2.90 -2.80 3.32
N TYR A 88 2.49 -1.56 3.45
CA TYR A 88 2.40 -0.63 2.32
C TYR A 88 3.75 -0.49 1.61
N SER A 89 4.86 -0.37 2.35
CA SER A 89 6.19 -0.23 1.76
C SER A 89 6.55 -1.38 0.83
N LYS A 90 6.28 -2.61 1.27
CA LYS A 90 6.55 -3.79 0.45
C LYS A 90 5.59 -3.90 -0.73
N ALA A 91 4.31 -3.63 -0.51
CA ALA A 91 3.32 -3.61 -1.59
C ALA A 91 3.68 -2.58 -2.66
N ARG A 92 4.08 -1.39 -2.24
CA ARG A 92 4.52 -0.32 -3.14
C ARG A 92 5.64 -0.79 -4.06
N GLU A 93 6.65 -1.45 -3.52
CA GLU A 93 7.76 -1.96 -4.33
C GLU A 93 7.31 -3.08 -5.28
N ILE A 94 6.48 -3.99 -4.82
CA ILE A 94 5.93 -5.05 -5.67
C ILE A 94 5.14 -4.46 -6.85
N THR A 95 4.35 -3.42 -6.62
CA THR A 95 3.52 -2.83 -7.68
C THR A 95 4.31 -2.20 -8.81
N ARG A 96 5.60 -1.94 -8.62
CA ARG A 96 6.46 -1.38 -9.67
C ARG A 96 6.78 -2.39 -10.77
N VAL A 97 6.84 -3.67 -10.41
CA VAL A 97 7.28 -4.74 -11.31
C VAL A 97 6.32 -5.92 -11.35
N GLY A 98 5.31 -5.94 -10.48
CA GLY A 98 4.37 -7.05 -10.34
C GLY A 98 3.34 -7.11 -11.46
N ASN A 99 2.99 -8.33 -11.83
CA ASN A 99 1.90 -8.66 -12.74
C ASN A 99 1.28 -9.98 -12.28
N SER A 100 0.23 -10.43 -12.97
CA SER A 100 -0.46 -11.68 -12.61
C SER A 100 0.44 -12.92 -12.68
N GLU A 101 1.52 -12.87 -13.44
CA GLU A 101 2.42 -14.02 -13.62
C GLU A 101 3.47 -14.11 -12.51
N ASN A 102 4.00 -12.98 -12.03
CA ASN A 102 5.08 -12.97 -11.03
C ASN A 102 4.63 -12.58 -9.62
N GLU A 103 3.37 -12.27 -9.43
CA GLU A 103 2.82 -11.79 -8.17
C GLU A 103 3.14 -12.73 -7.00
N SER A 104 2.90 -14.02 -7.16
CA SER A 104 3.15 -15.02 -6.12
C SER A 104 4.63 -15.09 -5.74
N PHE A 105 5.51 -15.04 -6.72
CA PHE A 105 6.96 -15.07 -6.52
C PHE A 105 7.42 -13.84 -5.73
N LEU A 106 6.95 -12.66 -6.12
CA LEU A 106 7.31 -11.41 -5.44
C LEU A 106 6.79 -11.37 -4.01
N LEU A 107 5.59 -11.92 -3.76
CA LEU A 107 5.04 -12.03 -2.41
C LEU A 107 5.89 -12.94 -1.53
N GLU A 108 6.33 -14.07 -2.05
CA GLU A 108 7.18 -14.99 -1.31
C GLU A 108 8.48 -14.31 -0.88
N ILE A 109 9.11 -13.56 -1.78
CA ILE A 109 10.31 -12.79 -1.47
C ILE A 109 10.02 -11.73 -0.42
N ALA A 110 8.91 -11.01 -0.52
CA ALA A 110 8.53 -9.95 0.40
C ALA A 110 8.26 -10.47 1.82
N GLU A 111 7.77 -11.68 1.97
CA GLU A 111 7.56 -12.31 3.29
C GLU A 111 8.87 -12.57 4.01
N HIS A 112 9.96 -12.76 3.29
CA HIS A 112 11.27 -13.13 3.84
C HIS A 112 12.34 -12.06 3.65
N GLY A 113 12.01 -10.96 2.95
CA GLY A 113 12.93 -9.87 2.66
C GLY A 113 12.47 -8.52 3.14
N THR A 114 13.32 -7.51 2.95
CA THR A 114 12.98 -6.10 3.22
C THR A 114 12.40 -5.46 1.96
N ALA A 115 11.79 -4.28 2.09
CA ALA A 115 11.33 -3.49 0.95
C ALA A 115 12.49 -3.17 0.00
N ALA A 116 13.68 -2.88 0.54
CA ALA A 116 14.88 -2.63 -0.26
C ALA A 116 15.29 -3.85 -1.09
N HIS A 117 15.14 -5.05 -0.55
CA HIS A 117 15.42 -6.29 -1.27
C HIS A 117 14.49 -6.45 -2.48
N VAL A 118 13.19 -6.20 -2.30
CA VAL A 118 12.21 -6.24 -3.39
C VAL A 118 12.53 -5.17 -4.43
N GLU A 119 12.91 -3.97 -4.01
CA GLU A 119 13.30 -2.88 -4.89
C GLU A 119 14.49 -3.27 -5.77
N ASN A 120 15.50 -3.90 -5.20
CA ASN A 120 16.68 -4.35 -5.95
C ASN A 120 16.31 -5.38 -7.02
N LEU A 121 15.38 -6.28 -6.74
CA LEU A 121 14.88 -7.24 -7.72
C LEU A 121 14.17 -6.53 -8.87
N GLY A 122 13.44 -5.48 -8.56
CA GLY A 122 12.72 -4.70 -9.55
C GLY A 122 13.63 -3.92 -10.51
N ARG A 123 14.90 -3.75 -10.17
CA ARG A 123 15.87 -3.02 -10.99
C ARG A 123 16.65 -3.91 -11.96
N VAL A 124 16.47 -5.20 -11.88
CA VAL A 124 17.20 -6.15 -12.72
C VAL A 124 16.55 -6.39 -14.10
#